data_c353c01890da2514c47a23ac1b9db8f1
#
_entry.id   c353c01890da2514c47a23ac1b9db8f1
#
_cell.length_a   1.000
_cell.length_b   1.000
_cell.length_c   1.000
_cell.angle_alpha   90.00
_cell.angle_beta   90.00
_cell.angle_gamma   90.00
#
_symmetry.space_group_name_H-M   'P 1'
#
loop_
_entity.id
_entity.type
_entity.pdbx_description
1 polymer ?
#
loop_
_entity_poly.entity_id
_entity_poly.type
_entity_poly.pdbx_seq_one_letter_code
_entity_poly.pdbx_strand_id
1 'polypeptide(L)'
;VGLLVSCAAHAPPFATRPYEPFSRINAIAIATTEWRAWGSRVDDTDGATYHPVPGAMAERAPGLWQRVGEYWWQGMPPGTRDAAWTGLHDAHGQVFPPDLDGNYAWSAAFISYVMRLAGAGSAFPYAADHAHYINYAALAAAGRIRHPLLIAQNPARYAPVAGDLICFSRGQHLAFADLPTATPFAAHCAIVVATAPGSATIIGGNVDDAVTQTHLHTAPDGRLTANANDWFVILQVLYAR
;
A
#
# COMPACT_ATOMS: atom_id res chain seq x y z
N VAL A 1 26.03 -36.04 22.85
CA VAL A 1 26.35 -34.99 21.84
C VAL A 1 25.15 -34.87 20.94
N GLY A 2 24.25 -33.90 21.24
CA GLY A 2 23.05 -33.65 20.42
C GLY A 2 23.46 -32.84 19.19
N LEU A 3 23.22 -33.36 18.01
CA LEU A 3 23.28 -32.61 16.75
C LEU A 3 22.09 -31.64 16.73
N LEU A 4 22.35 -30.36 16.93
CA LEU A 4 21.42 -29.29 16.56
C LEU A 4 21.37 -29.26 15.02
N VAL A 5 20.31 -29.85 14.46
CA VAL A 5 19.96 -29.64 13.05
C VAL A 5 19.44 -28.20 12.97
N SER A 6 20.29 -27.29 12.55
CA SER A 6 19.85 -25.95 12.15
C SER A 6 18.93 -26.11 10.95
N CYS A 7 17.63 -25.93 11.15
CA CYS A 7 16.71 -25.68 10.06
C CYS A 7 17.08 -24.32 9.44
N ALA A 8 17.99 -24.33 8.48
CA ALA A 8 18.19 -23.18 7.62
C ALA A 8 16.84 -22.92 6.94
N ALA A 9 16.22 -21.78 7.28
CA ALA A 9 15.02 -21.33 6.60
C ALA A 9 15.35 -21.30 5.10
N HIS A 10 14.68 -22.15 4.31
CA HIS A 10 14.87 -22.19 2.86
C HIS A 10 14.29 -20.88 2.31
N ALA A 11 15.16 -19.90 2.07
CA ALA A 11 14.74 -18.72 1.33
C ALA A 11 14.29 -19.17 -0.07
N PRO A 12 13.17 -18.64 -0.59
CA PRO A 12 12.74 -18.96 -1.95
C PRO A 12 13.88 -18.68 -2.94
N PRO A 13 14.04 -19.49 -4.01
CA PRO A 13 15.15 -19.29 -4.96
C PRO A 13 15.23 -17.89 -5.56
N PHE A 14 14.10 -17.19 -5.70
CA PHE A 14 14.06 -15.81 -6.17
C PHE A 14 14.61 -14.79 -5.16
N ALA A 15 14.64 -15.10 -3.87
CA ALA A 15 15.16 -14.19 -2.83
C ALA A 15 16.69 -14.03 -2.90
N THR A 16 17.40 -14.92 -3.61
CA THR A 16 18.87 -14.89 -3.79
C THR A 16 19.29 -14.34 -5.15
N ARG A 17 18.35 -14.06 -6.05
CA ARG A 17 18.67 -13.49 -7.36
C ARG A 17 18.96 -11.99 -7.21
N PRO A 18 19.92 -11.42 -7.97
CA PRO A 18 20.04 -9.99 -8.08
C PRO A 18 18.71 -9.46 -8.62
N TYR A 19 18.07 -8.60 -7.84
CA TYR A 19 16.82 -7.98 -8.25
C TYR A 19 17.05 -7.14 -9.50
N GLU A 20 16.05 -7.14 -10.37
CA GLU A 20 15.95 -6.12 -11.39
C GLU A 20 15.93 -4.73 -10.73
N PRO A 21 16.38 -3.69 -11.44
CA PRO A 21 16.27 -2.33 -10.93
C PRO A 21 14.83 -2.01 -10.51
N PHE A 22 14.66 -1.22 -9.44
CA PHE A 22 13.35 -0.80 -8.97
C PHE A 22 12.50 -0.25 -10.12
N SER A 23 11.45 -0.95 -10.50
CA SER A 23 10.77 -0.75 -11.78
C SER A 23 9.32 -0.28 -11.60
N ARG A 24 8.99 0.86 -12.22
CA ARG A 24 7.62 1.39 -12.35
C ARG A 24 6.69 0.38 -13.02
N ILE A 25 7.14 -0.21 -14.12
CA ILE A 25 6.34 -1.17 -14.90
C ILE A 25 6.01 -2.39 -14.03
N ASN A 26 6.97 -2.87 -13.26
CA ASN A 26 6.75 -4.00 -12.34
C ASN A 26 5.76 -3.62 -11.23
N ALA A 27 5.88 -2.45 -10.61
CA ALA A 27 4.95 -2.02 -9.57
C ALA A 27 3.50 -1.97 -10.08
N ILE A 28 3.29 -1.39 -11.26
CA ILE A 28 1.97 -1.33 -11.90
C ILE A 28 1.45 -2.74 -12.26
N ALA A 29 2.32 -3.58 -12.83
CA ALA A 29 1.95 -4.93 -13.23
C ALA A 29 1.58 -5.79 -12.03
N ILE A 30 2.32 -5.71 -10.92
CA ILE A 30 2.05 -6.43 -9.67
C ILE A 30 0.70 -5.99 -9.11
N ALA A 31 0.48 -4.67 -8.92
CA ALA A 31 -0.79 -4.15 -8.41
C ALA A 31 -1.98 -4.58 -9.28
N THR A 32 -1.82 -4.54 -10.60
CA THR A 32 -2.86 -4.97 -11.55
C THR A 32 -3.12 -6.48 -11.49
N THR A 33 -2.07 -7.27 -11.30
CA THR A 33 -2.19 -8.73 -11.16
C THR A 33 -2.93 -9.08 -9.87
N GLU A 34 -2.62 -8.40 -8.78
CA GLU A 34 -3.32 -8.57 -7.51
C GLU A 34 -4.80 -8.19 -7.66
N TRP A 35 -5.12 -7.02 -8.23
CA TRP A 35 -6.49 -6.61 -8.48
C TRP A 35 -7.30 -7.66 -9.28
N ARG A 36 -6.71 -8.24 -10.32
CA ARG A 36 -7.35 -9.32 -11.08
C ARG A 36 -7.57 -10.57 -10.25
N ALA A 37 -6.62 -10.94 -9.41
CA ALA A 37 -6.73 -12.10 -8.51
C ALA A 37 -7.85 -11.92 -7.47
N TRP A 38 -8.21 -10.66 -7.14
CA TRP A 38 -9.34 -10.31 -6.27
C TRP A 38 -10.68 -10.14 -7.01
N GLY A 39 -10.75 -10.55 -8.29
CA GLY A 39 -11.99 -10.52 -9.08
C GLY A 39 -12.23 -9.22 -9.83
N SER A 40 -11.20 -8.39 -10.02
CA SER A 40 -11.27 -7.15 -10.80
C SER A 40 -12.35 -6.16 -10.31
N ARG A 41 -12.46 -6.00 -8.99
CA ARG A 41 -13.45 -5.09 -8.38
C ARG A 41 -13.13 -3.64 -8.73
N VAL A 42 -14.18 -2.89 -9.04
CA VAL A 42 -14.12 -1.44 -9.26
C VAL A 42 -15.08 -0.80 -8.26
N ASP A 43 -14.60 0.22 -7.57
CA ASP A 43 -15.40 1.06 -6.71
C ASP A 43 -15.10 2.53 -7.04
N ASP A 44 -16.03 3.17 -7.72
CA ASP A 44 -15.98 4.59 -8.07
C ASP A 44 -16.90 5.42 -7.17
N THR A 45 -17.49 4.79 -6.14
CA THR A 45 -18.28 5.52 -5.15
C THR A 45 -17.33 6.39 -4.32
N ASP A 46 -17.82 7.55 -3.93
CA ASP A 46 -17.05 8.47 -3.07
C ASP A 46 -16.75 7.76 -1.75
N GLY A 47 -15.52 7.31 -1.58
CA GLY A 47 -15.03 6.41 -0.52
C GLY A 47 -15.27 6.85 0.94
N ALA A 48 -16.23 7.74 1.15
CA ALA A 48 -16.68 8.22 2.45
C ALA A 48 -17.55 7.20 3.21
N THR A 49 -18.05 6.15 2.53
CA THR A 49 -18.97 5.20 3.17
C THR A 49 -18.49 3.78 2.91
N TYR A 50 -17.92 3.16 3.94
CA TYR A 50 -17.73 1.71 3.96
C TYR A 50 -19.12 1.06 3.86
N HIS A 51 -19.36 0.34 2.79
CA HIS A 51 -20.54 -0.47 2.61
C HIS A 51 -20.17 -1.95 2.76
N PRO A 52 -20.07 -2.48 4.01
CA PRO A 52 -19.82 -3.89 4.19
C PRO A 52 -20.98 -4.65 3.55
N VAL A 53 -20.68 -5.53 2.60
CA VAL A 53 -21.66 -6.53 2.16
C VAL A 53 -21.90 -7.45 3.34
N PRO A 54 -23.10 -7.48 3.93
CA PRO A 54 -23.37 -8.35 5.09
C PRO A 54 -23.02 -9.80 4.73
N GLY A 55 -22.09 -10.40 5.47
CA GLY A 55 -21.77 -11.81 5.39
C GLY A 55 -20.55 -12.21 4.54
N ALA A 56 -19.84 -11.30 3.91
CA ALA A 56 -18.68 -11.66 3.10
C ALA A 56 -17.56 -10.62 3.19
N MET A 57 -16.77 -10.69 4.23
CA MET A 57 -15.43 -10.11 4.23
C MET A 57 -14.59 -10.91 3.23
N ALA A 58 -14.33 -10.37 2.06
CA ALA A 58 -13.67 -11.08 0.97
C ALA A 58 -12.28 -11.58 1.40
N GLU A 59 -11.58 -10.80 2.21
CA GLU A 59 -10.25 -11.11 2.73
C GLU A 59 -10.21 -12.37 3.62
N ARG A 60 -11.35 -12.83 4.15
CA ARG A 60 -11.46 -14.04 4.99
C ARG A 60 -11.76 -15.30 4.19
N ALA A 61 -12.04 -15.16 2.88
CA ALA A 61 -12.36 -16.29 2.02
C ALA A 61 -11.12 -17.19 1.78
N PRO A 62 -11.31 -18.51 1.60
CA PRO A 62 -10.24 -19.42 1.23
C PRO A 62 -9.48 -18.93 -0.03
N GLY A 63 -8.15 -18.94 0.03
CA GLY A 63 -7.28 -18.41 -1.02
C GLY A 63 -7.00 -16.91 -0.88
N LEU A 64 -7.95 -16.11 -0.42
CA LEU A 64 -7.75 -14.67 -0.24
C LEU A 64 -7.11 -14.33 1.11
N TRP A 65 -7.49 -14.99 2.21
CA TRP A 65 -6.83 -14.74 3.48
C TRP A 65 -5.33 -15.14 3.46
N GLN A 66 -4.97 -16.19 2.71
CA GLN A 66 -3.56 -16.56 2.49
C GLN A 66 -2.84 -15.46 1.68
N ARG A 67 -3.52 -14.88 0.68
CA ARG A 67 -2.96 -13.80 -0.12
C ARG A 67 -2.69 -12.55 0.71
N VAL A 68 -3.58 -12.19 1.63
CA VAL A 68 -3.30 -11.14 2.63
C VAL A 68 -2.08 -11.50 3.49
N GLY A 69 -1.92 -12.78 3.85
CA GLY A 69 -0.72 -13.28 4.53
C GLY A 69 0.56 -13.04 3.73
N GLU A 70 0.53 -13.19 2.40
CA GLU A 70 1.66 -12.86 1.52
C GLU A 70 1.99 -11.36 1.54
N TYR A 71 0.97 -10.49 1.59
CA TYR A 71 1.20 -9.04 1.70
C TYR A 71 1.91 -8.67 3.01
N TRP A 72 1.49 -9.26 4.12
CA TRP A 72 2.15 -9.08 5.41
C TRP A 72 3.55 -9.68 5.42
N TRP A 73 3.72 -10.91 4.99
CA TRP A 73 4.99 -11.61 5.00
C TRP A 73 6.06 -10.92 4.15
N GLN A 74 5.71 -10.55 2.93
CA GLN A 74 6.65 -9.89 2.00
C GLN A 74 6.76 -8.38 2.27
N GLY A 75 5.67 -7.75 2.70
CA GLY A 75 5.59 -6.31 2.89
C GLY A 75 6.28 -5.81 4.16
N MET A 76 6.37 -6.62 5.20
CA MET A 76 6.92 -6.17 6.48
C MET A 76 8.43 -6.45 6.60
N PRO A 77 9.14 -5.72 7.50
CA PRO A 77 10.49 -6.07 7.87
C PRO A 77 10.54 -7.49 8.47
N PRO A 78 11.59 -8.29 8.16
CA PRO A 78 11.73 -9.63 8.70
C PRO A 78 11.70 -9.64 10.23
N GLY A 79 10.94 -10.57 10.82
CA GLY A 79 10.87 -10.76 12.27
C GLY A 79 9.92 -9.80 12.99
N THR A 80 9.21 -8.93 12.29
CA THR A 80 8.11 -8.16 12.90
C THR A 80 6.91 -9.07 13.16
N ARG A 81 6.16 -8.77 14.22
CA ARG A 81 4.96 -9.54 14.58
C ARG A 81 3.93 -9.55 13.46
N ASP A 82 3.76 -8.41 12.82
CA ASP A 82 2.75 -8.18 11.77
C ASP A 82 3.02 -9.03 10.52
N ALA A 83 4.28 -9.44 10.29
CA ALA A 83 4.64 -10.32 9.18
C ALA A 83 3.96 -11.71 9.24
N ALA A 84 3.41 -12.09 10.39
CA ALA A 84 2.70 -13.35 10.57
C ALA A 84 1.16 -13.21 10.46
N TRP A 85 0.64 -12.01 10.26
CA TRP A 85 -0.80 -11.79 10.10
C TRP A 85 -1.30 -12.28 8.74
N THR A 86 -2.60 -12.53 8.67
CA THR A 86 -3.31 -12.89 7.43
C THR A 86 -4.64 -12.13 7.39
N GLY A 87 -5.47 -12.34 6.37
CA GLY A 87 -6.84 -11.84 6.36
C GLY A 87 -7.79 -12.58 7.33
N LEU A 88 -7.28 -13.53 8.13
CA LEU A 88 -8.11 -14.36 9.00
C LEU A 88 -7.44 -14.69 10.35
N HIS A 89 -6.10 -14.67 10.43
CA HIS A 89 -5.35 -15.15 11.60
C HIS A 89 -4.41 -14.06 12.12
N ASP A 90 -4.31 -13.99 13.44
CA ASP A 90 -3.31 -13.17 14.12
C ASP A 90 -1.90 -13.79 14.06
N ALA A 91 -0.92 -13.14 14.72
CA ALA A 91 0.47 -13.59 14.74
C ALA A 91 0.69 -14.94 15.47
N HIS A 92 -0.30 -15.45 16.19
CA HIS A 92 -0.28 -16.74 16.87
C HIS A 92 -1.02 -17.83 16.09
N GLY A 93 -1.52 -17.51 14.88
CA GLY A 93 -2.32 -18.40 14.06
C GLY A 93 -3.75 -18.59 14.57
N GLN A 94 -4.22 -17.73 15.48
CA GLN A 94 -5.59 -17.77 15.98
C GLN A 94 -6.52 -16.98 15.04
N VAL A 95 -7.66 -17.55 14.72
CA VAL A 95 -8.70 -16.84 13.95
C VAL A 95 -9.21 -15.68 14.80
N PHE A 96 -9.05 -14.46 14.32
CA PHE A 96 -9.62 -13.28 14.97
C PHE A 96 -11.10 -13.09 14.58
N PRO A 97 -11.94 -12.61 15.50
CA PRO A 97 -13.35 -12.39 15.20
C PRO A 97 -13.54 -11.20 14.23
N PRO A 98 -14.62 -11.19 13.43
CA PRO A 98 -14.86 -10.18 12.41
C PRO A 98 -14.91 -8.73 12.91
N ASP A 99 -15.35 -8.51 14.14
CA ASP A 99 -15.40 -7.18 14.77
C ASP A 99 -14.03 -6.60 15.12
N LEU A 100 -12.98 -7.42 15.11
CA LEU A 100 -11.59 -6.98 15.28
C LEU A 100 -10.83 -6.79 13.98
N ASP A 101 -11.46 -6.98 12.84
CA ASP A 101 -10.84 -6.93 11.51
C ASP A 101 -10.10 -5.63 11.24
N GLY A 102 -10.67 -4.50 11.65
CA GLY A 102 -10.03 -3.19 11.55
C GLY A 102 -8.69 -3.05 12.26
N ASN A 103 -8.36 -3.95 13.23
CA ASN A 103 -7.05 -3.98 13.90
C ASN A 103 -5.97 -4.64 13.01
N TYR A 104 -6.37 -5.32 11.95
CA TYR A 104 -5.51 -6.06 11.02
C TYR A 104 -5.53 -5.46 9.62
N ALA A 105 -5.81 -4.15 9.52
CA ALA A 105 -5.91 -3.44 8.25
C ALA A 105 -4.63 -3.55 7.43
N TRP A 106 -4.70 -4.22 6.28
CA TRP A 106 -3.55 -4.62 5.47
C TRP A 106 -3.26 -3.71 4.27
N SER A 107 -3.91 -2.55 4.16
CA SER A 107 -3.70 -1.64 3.02
C SER A 107 -2.23 -1.18 2.89
N ALA A 108 -1.57 -0.94 4.01
CA ALA A 108 -0.17 -0.54 4.03
C ALA A 108 0.78 -1.72 3.71
N ALA A 109 0.44 -2.92 4.18
CA ALA A 109 1.16 -4.14 3.84
C ALA A 109 1.09 -4.43 2.34
N PHE A 110 -0.06 -4.19 1.70
CA PHE A 110 -0.23 -4.31 0.25
C PHE A 110 0.71 -3.38 -0.53
N ILE A 111 0.77 -2.09 -0.18
CA ILE A 111 1.71 -1.16 -0.82
C ILE A 111 3.16 -1.60 -0.60
N SER A 112 3.50 -1.98 0.63
CA SER A 112 4.84 -2.49 0.96
C SER A 112 5.21 -3.73 0.12
N TYR A 113 4.27 -4.67 -0.03
CA TYR A 113 4.40 -5.85 -0.88
C TYR A 113 4.65 -5.47 -2.35
N VAL A 114 3.83 -4.59 -2.92
CA VAL A 114 3.98 -4.12 -4.31
C VAL A 114 5.37 -3.53 -4.53
N MET A 115 5.82 -2.64 -3.64
CA MET A 115 7.12 -1.97 -3.76
C MET A 115 8.27 -2.96 -3.60
N ARG A 116 8.18 -3.92 -2.68
CA ARG A 116 9.21 -4.95 -2.51
C ARG A 116 9.37 -5.80 -3.75
N LEU A 117 8.28 -6.33 -4.29
CA LEU A 117 8.32 -7.18 -5.49
C LEU A 117 8.73 -6.39 -6.74
N ALA A 118 8.46 -5.07 -6.77
CA ALA A 118 8.94 -4.18 -7.83
C ALA A 118 10.43 -3.87 -7.76
N GLY A 119 11.14 -4.33 -6.71
CA GLY A 119 12.58 -4.19 -6.58
C GLY A 119 13.07 -3.03 -5.73
N ALA A 120 12.23 -2.42 -4.87
CA ALA A 120 12.60 -1.27 -4.05
C ALA A 120 13.71 -1.58 -3.01
N GLY A 121 13.98 -2.86 -2.71
CA GLY A 121 15.02 -3.28 -1.79
C GLY A 121 14.81 -2.70 -0.37
N SER A 122 15.90 -2.52 0.37
CA SER A 122 15.87 -2.02 1.74
C SER A 122 15.68 -0.50 1.86
N ALA A 123 15.71 0.22 0.75
CA ALA A 123 15.57 1.68 0.74
C ALA A 123 14.12 2.16 0.86
N PHE A 124 13.14 1.29 0.66
CA PHE A 124 11.74 1.62 0.88
C PHE A 124 11.40 1.52 2.38
N PRO A 125 10.63 2.48 2.93
CA PRO A 125 10.29 2.51 4.35
C PRO A 125 9.11 1.57 4.67
N TYR A 126 9.32 0.26 4.60
CA TYR A 126 8.28 -0.75 4.86
C TYR A 126 7.62 -0.59 6.23
N ALA A 127 6.31 -0.55 6.26
CA ALA A 127 5.54 -0.34 7.49
C ALA A 127 4.12 -0.91 7.40
N ALA A 128 3.55 -1.18 8.57
CA ALA A 128 2.16 -1.61 8.75
C ALA A 128 1.15 -0.45 8.64
N ASP A 129 1.62 0.78 8.56
CA ASP A 129 0.80 1.99 8.45
C ASP A 129 1.31 2.94 7.36
N HIS A 130 0.37 3.66 6.74
CA HIS A 130 0.69 4.61 5.69
C HIS A 130 1.34 5.89 6.21
N ALA A 131 1.06 6.29 7.46
CA ALA A 131 1.63 7.50 8.06
C ALA A 131 3.17 7.44 8.07
N HIS A 132 3.72 6.24 8.20
CA HIS A 132 5.16 6.02 8.18
C HIS A 132 5.78 6.45 6.83
N TYR A 133 5.27 5.96 5.69
CA TYR A 133 5.85 6.37 4.39
C TYR A 133 5.48 7.81 4.02
N ILE A 134 4.33 8.32 4.47
CA ILE A 134 3.93 9.71 4.23
C ILE A 134 4.91 10.64 4.95
N ASN A 135 5.19 10.41 6.22
CA ASN A 135 6.16 11.20 6.98
C ASN A 135 7.59 11.05 6.45
N TYR A 136 8.00 9.84 6.05
CA TYR A 136 9.28 9.62 5.37
C TYR A 136 9.38 10.48 4.10
N ALA A 137 8.36 10.45 3.24
CA ALA A 137 8.34 11.23 2.00
C ALA A 137 8.34 12.75 2.24
N ALA A 138 7.67 13.21 3.30
CA ALA A 138 7.69 14.62 3.71
C ALA A 138 9.08 15.04 4.21
N LEU A 139 9.76 14.20 5.00
CA LEU A 139 11.14 14.44 5.41
C LEU A 139 12.09 14.45 4.20
N ALA A 140 11.85 13.60 3.20
CA ALA A 140 12.61 13.58 1.96
C ALA A 140 12.40 14.86 1.15
N ALA A 141 11.16 15.35 1.04
CA ALA A 141 10.85 16.62 0.38
C ALA A 141 11.54 17.82 1.06
N ALA A 142 11.73 17.75 2.38
CA ALA A 142 12.49 18.72 3.16
C ALA A 142 14.02 18.54 3.11
N GLY A 143 14.54 17.61 2.26
CA GLY A 143 15.99 17.35 2.12
C GLY A 143 16.62 16.61 3.31
N ARG A 144 15.82 16.02 4.19
CA ARG A 144 16.29 15.35 5.42
C ARG A 144 16.59 13.85 5.24
N ILE A 145 16.27 13.28 4.08
CA ILE A 145 16.55 11.89 3.73
C ILE A 145 17.53 11.86 2.55
N ARG A 146 18.63 11.13 2.70
CA ARG A 146 19.58 10.90 1.61
C ARG A 146 19.10 9.76 0.72
N HIS A 147 19.15 9.97 -0.61
CA HIS A 147 18.73 8.98 -1.61
C HIS A 147 17.32 8.40 -1.36
N PRO A 148 16.28 9.25 -1.22
CA PRO A 148 14.94 8.79 -0.94
C PRO A 148 14.36 8.02 -2.13
N LEU A 149 13.45 7.07 -1.87
CA LEU A 149 12.61 6.45 -2.91
C LEU A 149 11.24 7.12 -3.02
N LEU A 150 10.83 7.91 -2.02
CA LEU A 150 9.56 8.62 -1.99
C LEU A 150 9.82 10.10 -1.69
N ILE A 151 9.10 10.98 -2.40
CA ILE A 151 9.08 12.42 -2.14
C ILE A 151 7.63 12.87 -2.05
N ALA A 152 7.25 13.55 -0.96
CA ALA A 152 5.91 14.11 -0.82
C ALA A 152 5.71 15.30 -1.75
N GLN A 153 4.63 15.28 -2.52
CA GLN A 153 4.21 16.30 -3.44
C GLN A 153 2.84 16.85 -3.05
N ASN A 154 2.67 18.16 -3.16
CA ASN A 154 1.38 18.81 -2.92
C ASN A 154 0.43 18.54 -4.10
N PRO A 155 -0.77 17.94 -3.89
CA PRO A 155 -1.72 17.66 -4.96
C PRO A 155 -2.18 18.89 -5.73
N ALA A 156 -2.17 20.06 -5.09
CA ALA A 156 -2.51 21.33 -5.76
C ALA A 156 -1.44 21.80 -6.76
N ARG A 157 -0.24 21.20 -6.75
CA ARG A 157 0.90 21.64 -7.58
C ARG A 157 1.51 20.52 -8.42
N TYR A 158 1.17 19.27 -8.13
CA TYR A 158 1.75 18.11 -8.78
C TYR A 158 0.64 17.22 -9.35
N ALA A 159 0.72 16.90 -10.63
CA ALA A 159 -0.14 15.92 -11.28
C ALA A 159 0.46 14.52 -11.07
N PRO A 160 -0.26 13.56 -10.48
CA PRO A 160 0.26 12.21 -10.29
C PRO A 160 0.53 11.54 -11.62
N VAL A 161 1.57 10.73 -11.65
CA VAL A 161 1.88 9.88 -12.79
C VAL A 161 1.75 8.41 -12.40
N ALA A 162 1.55 7.53 -13.39
CA ALA A 162 1.47 6.10 -13.14
C ALA A 162 2.71 5.62 -12.35
N GLY A 163 2.48 4.87 -11.29
CA GLY A 163 3.49 4.41 -10.32
C GLY A 163 3.61 5.24 -9.06
N ASP A 164 3.06 6.45 -9.00
CA ASP A 164 3.00 7.24 -7.76
C ASP A 164 1.95 6.67 -6.79
N LEU A 165 2.03 7.08 -5.52
CA LEU A 165 1.00 6.77 -4.54
C LEU A 165 0.19 8.04 -4.25
N ILE A 166 -1.13 7.90 -4.14
CA ILE A 166 -2.03 8.97 -3.71
C ILE A 166 -2.59 8.61 -2.36
N CYS A 167 -2.56 9.55 -1.40
CA CYS A 167 -2.94 9.26 -0.02
C CYS A 167 -3.98 10.25 0.52
N PHE A 168 -4.90 9.74 1.35
CA PHE A 168 -5.84 10.52 2.15
C PHE A 168 -5.77 10.12 3.62
N SER A 169 -6.13 11.04 4.53
CA SER A 169 -6.22 10.78 5.96
C SER A 169 -7.59 10.23 6.34
N ARG A 170 -7.63 9.33 7.33
CA ARG A 170 -8.86 8.75 7.87
C ARG A 170 -9.13 9.30 9.28
N GLY A 171 -10.39 9.65 9.56
CA GLY A 171 -10.81 10.05 10.89
C GLY A 171 -10.37 11.44 11.36
N GLN A 172 -9.46 12.08 10.67
CA GLN A 172 -9.06 13.47 10.88
C GLN A 172 -8.73 14.12 9.54
N HIS A 173 -8.95 15.41 9.44
CA HIS A 173 -8.61 16.17 8.25
C HIS A 173 -7.16 16.66 8.36
N LEU A 174 -6.28 16.23 7.43
CA LEU A 174 -4.90 16.70 7.33
C LEU A 174 -4.70 17.42 5.99
N ALA A 175 -3.99 18.53 6.04
CA ALA A 175 -3.51 19.22 4.87
C ALA A 175 -2.05 18.85 4.58
N PHE A 176 -1.60 19.06 3.34
CA PHE A 176 -0.19 18.86 2.96
C PHE A 176 0.78 19.66 3.85
N ALA A 177 0.35 20.85 4.30
CA ALA A 177 1.18 21.73 5.14
C ALA A 177 1.43 21.19 6.55
N ASP A 178 0.63 20.22 7.00
CA ASP A 178 0.78 19.61 8.33
C ASP A 178 1.89 18.56 8.38
N LEU A 179 2.44 18.18 7.21
CA LEU A 179 3.47 17.15 7.10
C LEU A 179 4.90 17.68 7.30
N PRO A 180 5.80 16.91 7.93
CA PRO A 180 5.54 15.66 8.62
C PRO A 180 4.87 15.86 9.97
N THR A 181 3.97 14.94 10.35
CA THR A 181 3.32 14.98 11.65
C THR A 181 4.19 14.40 12.76
N ALA A 182 4.06 14.91 13.97
CA ALA A 182 4.73 14.34 15.16
C ALA A 182 3.96 13.15 15.76
N THR A 183 2.66 13.04 15.48
CA THR A 183 1.77 12.00 16.01
C THR A 183 1.36 11.04 14.91
N PRO A 184 1.19 9.74 15.22
CA PRO A 184 0.60 8.79 14.29
C PRO A 184 -0.81 9.22 13.86
N PHE A 185 -1.18 8.90 12.63
CA PHE A 185 -2.51 9.16 12.09
C PHE A 185 -2.95 8.02 11.17
N ALA A 186 -4.24 7.78 11.13
CA ALA A 186 -4.81 6.82 10.19
C ALA A 186 -4.83 7.43 8.78
N ALA A 187 -4.38 6.66 7.80
CA ALA A 187 -4.35 7.06 6.40
C ALA A 187 -4.59 5.87 5.48
N HIS A 188 -4.84 6.16 4.22
CA HIS A 188 -4.86 5.18 3.15
C HIS A 188 -4.08 5.71 1.95
N CYS A 189 -3.32 4.83 1.30
CA CYS A 189 -2.64 5.13 0.04
C CYS A 189 -2.99 4.07 -1.01
N ALA A 190 -3.16 4.51 -2.25
CA ALA A 190 -3.35 3.67 -3.41
C ALA A 190 -2.30 3.99 -4.48
N ILE A 191 -1.92 3.00 -5.28
CA ILE A 191 -0.97 3.18 -6.39
C ILE A 191 -1.71 3.63 -7.65
N VAL A 192 -1.18 4.65 -8.32
CA VAL A 192 -1.66 5.09 -9.65
C VAL A 192 -1.18 4.07 -10.69
N VAL A 193 -2.11 3.42 -11.37
CA VAL A 193 -1.78 2.42 -12.40
C VAL A 193 -1.92 2.95 -13.82
N ALA A 194 -2.72 3.99 -14.02
CA ALA A 194 -2.85 4.68 -15.31
C ALA A 194 -3.27 6.12 -15.12
N THR A 195 -2.93 6.98 -16.10
CA THR A 195 -3.42 8.34 -16.22
C THR A 195 -3.84 8.62 -17.65
N ALA A 196 -4.94 9.38 -17.82
CA ALA A 196 -5.44 9.86 -19.10
C ALA A 196 -5.97 11.29 -18.93
N PRO A 197 -6.20 12.05 -20.01
CA PRO A 197 -6.83 13.36 -19.90
C PRO A 197 -8.15 13.28 -19.12
N GLY A 198 -8.24 14.01 -18.03
CA GLY A 198 -9.43 14.06 -17.16
C GLY A 198 -9.58 12.91 -16.16
N SER A 199 -8.67 11.93 -16.13
CA SER A 199 -8.79 10.78 -15.21
C SER A 199 -7.46 10.21 -14.76
N ALA A 200 -7.47 9.58 -13.56
CA ALA A 200 -6.42 8.71 -13.06
C ALA A 200 -7.06 7.43 -12.53
N THR A 201 -6.42 6.30 -12.75
CA THR A 201 -6.86 5.00 -12.22
C THR A 201 -5.91 4.58 -11.11
N ILE A 202 -6.45 4.24 -9.96
CA ILE A 202 -5.67 3.80 -8.80
C ILE A 202 -6.08 2.39 -8.37
N ILE A 203 -5.18 1.68 -7.71
CA ILE A 203 -5.45 0.39 -7.06
C ILE A 203 -5.01 0.49 -5.60
N GLY A 204 -5.93 0.18 -4.69
CA GLY A 204 -5.70 0.12 -3.24
C GLY A 204 -5.95 -1.27 -2.68
N GLY A 205 -5.21 -1.66 -1.65
CA GLY A 205 -5.49 -2.85 -0.85
C GLY A 205 -6.36 -2.52 0.34
N ASN A 206 -7.15 -3.46 0.80
CA ASN A 206 -8.10 -3.31 1.90
C ASN A 206 -9.10 -2.15 1.68
N VAL A 207 -9.60 -2.04 0.46
CA VAL A 207 -10.73 -1.21 0.10
C VAL A 207 -11.93 -2.15 0.02
N ASP A 208 -12.87 -2.01 0.97
CA ASP A 208 -13.98 -2.95 1.16
C ASP A 208 -13.51 -4.43 1.23
N ASP A 209 -12.50 -4.66 2.08
CA ASP A 209 -11.89 -5.96 2.35
C ASP A 209 -11.34 -6.66 1.10
N ALA A 210 -10.90 -5.88 0.09
CA ALA A 210 -10.38 -6.40 -1.17
C ALA A 210 -9.26 -5.52 -1.76
N VAL A 211 -8.62 -6.00 -2.84
CA VAL A 211 -7.85 -5.16 -3.74
C VAL A 211 -8.79 -4.59 -4.79
N THR A 212 -8.98 -3.27 -4.76
CA THR A 212 -10.00 -2.58 -5.55
C THR A 212 -9.39 -1.49 -6.41
N GLN A 213 -9.93 -1.33 -7.61
CA GLN A 213 -9.59 -0.24 -8.52
C GLN A 213 -10.62 0.89 -8.36
N THR A 214 -10.13 2.14 -8.44
CA THR A 214 -10.97 3.34 -8.41
C THR A 214 -10.56 4.28 -9.53
N HIS A 215 -11.52 4.93 -10.18
CA HIS A 215 -11.29 5.96 -11.18
C HIS A 215 -11.50 7.34 -10.56
N LEU A 216 -10.46 8.16 -10.63
CA LEU A 216 -10.47 9.52 -10.11
C LEU A 216 -10.60 10.53 -11.25
N HIS A 217 -11.34 11.61 -11.01
CA HIS A 217 -11.36 12.75 -11.92
C HIS A 217 -10.13 13.62 -11.72
N THR A 218 -9.56 14.09 -12.82
CA THR A 218 -8.44 15.05 -12.82
C THR A 218 -8.82 16.29 -13.60
N ALA A 219 -8.20 17.41 -13.25
CA ALA A 219 -8.25 18.63 -14.04
C ALA A 219 -7.55 18.44 -15.40
N PRO A 220 -7.73 19.36 -16.36
CA PRO A 220 -7.07 19.26 -17.67
C PRO A 220 -5.55 19.20 -17.63
N ASP A 221 -4.93 19.70 -16.56
CA ASP A 221 -3.48 19.62 -16.30
C ASP A 221 -3.06 18.34 -15.55
N GLY A 222 -3.98 17.41 -15.36
CA GLY A 222 -3.76 16.11 -14.71
C GLY A 222 -3.76 16.14 -13.18
N ARG A 223 -3.91 17.31 -12.54
CA ARG A 223 -4.00 17.39 -11.08
C ARG A 223 -5.32 16.83 -10.58
N LEU A 224 -5.30 16.26 -9.37
CA LEU A 224 -6.51 15.74 -8.74
C LEU A 224 -7.51 16.88 -8.51
N THR A 225 -8.76 16.65 -8.87
CA THR A 225 -9.86 17.53 -8.46
C THR A 225 -10.27 17.23 -7.03
N ALA A 226 -10.88 18.20 -6.34
CA ALA A 226 -11.49 17.95 -5.03
C ALA A 226 -12.52 16.83 -5.16
N ASN A 227 -12.38 15.80 -4.35
CA ASN A 227 -13.31 14.68 -4.25
C ASN A 227 -13.55 14.33 -2.78
N ALA A 228 -14.44 13.39 -2.53
CA ALA A 228 -14.88 13.01 -1.18
C ALA A 228 -13.76 12.50 -0.26
N ASN A 229 -12.65 12.03 -0.81
CA ASN A 229 -11.56 11.44 -0.02
C ASN A 229 -10.50 12.43 0.45
N ASP A 230 -10.60 13.73 0.11
CA ASP A 230 -9.60 14.74 0.53
C ASP A 230 -8.15 14.27 0.37
N TRP A 231 -7.76 13.92 -0.87
CA TRP A 231 -6.38 13.55 -1.18
C TRP A 231 -5.43 14.69 -0.82
N PHE A 232 -4.65 14.52 0.25
CA PHE A 232 -3.84 15.61 0.80
C PHE A 232 -2.35 15.53 0.45
N VAL A 233 -1.88 14.36 -0.04
CA VAL A 233 -0.49 14.17 -0.44
C VAL A 233 -0.37 13.14 -1.56
N ILE A 234 0.55 13.39 -2.49
CA ILE A 234 1.02 12.42 -3.48
C ILE A 234 2.45 12.03 -3.12
N LEU A 235 2.74 10.74 -3.04
CA LEU A 235 4.09 10.25 -2.86
C LEU A 235 4.66 9.93 -4.25
N GLN A 236 5.48 10.83 -4.77
CA GLN A 236 6.23 10.61 -6.00
C GLN A 236 7.23 9.48 -5.75
N VAL A 237 7.12 8.41 -6.52
CA VAL A 237 8.01 7.25 -6.41
C VAL A 237 9.18 7.38 -7.37
N LEU A 238 10.40 7.36 -6.83
CA LEU A 238 11.65 7.48 -7.60
C LEU A 238 12.15 6.11 -8.03
N TYR A 239 11.61 5.60 -9.12
CA TYR A 239 12.06 4.36 -9.73
C TYR A 239 13.47 4.49 -10.34
N ALA A 240 14.17 3.37 -10.49
CA ALA A 240 15.42 3.33 -11.24
C ALA A 240 15.17 3.79 -12.70
N ARG A 241 16.13 4.52 -13.25
CA ARG A 241 16.09 5.04 -14.63
C ARG A 241 16.66 4.02 -15.59
#